data_4e3fe20c7d82d0e9f4aa796afe332dac
#
_entry.id   4e3fe20c7d82d0e9f4aa796afe332dac
#
_cell.length_a   1.000
_cell.length_b   1.000
_cell.length_c   1.000
_cell.angle_alpha   90.00
_cell.angle_beta   90.00
_cell.angle_gamma   90.00
#
_symmetry.space_group_name_H-M   'P 1'
#
loop_
_entity.id
_entity.type
_entity.pdbx_description
1 polymer ?
#
loop_
_entity_poly.entity_id
_entity_poly.type
_entity_poly.pdbx_seq_one_letter_code
_entity_poly.pdbx_strand_id
1 'polypeptide(L)'
;MGFAERPEPSFGRIALDAGASTQGSYAVIVDAQAPAYWDGWRIGLTLSLTRANRLGYFGLGNGTLYARDSTKGVGRSYFYRVSRRNDGARLTVQRRVIGPLRVLVGGTLERTDFRVLPGESVFERDRTAGLIDDAPYSDAVGRVGVVFDMRDLEVDPHRGVLAEAIVGRGRGYTRTSASFHAYVHPLSRLVLAGRIGGERVTGTAPLAVQQTMETSEGPVVALGGFRSLRGYYDGRFVGPGKIVGGIEARYGLLWSPRLMELKLIAFYDAGRVFAPGEAVRLTRRGLHSALGGGVALALLRNTLIVVEAGKGSEGTQVTFATTWTF
;
A
#
# COMPACT_ATOMS: atom_id res chain seq x y z
N MET A 1 9.97 -23.13 26.21
CA MET A 1 10.64 -22.28 25.24
C MET A 1 10.09 -20.87 25.43
N GLY A 2 10.85 -19.97 26.05
CA GLY A 2 10.45 -18.58 26.25
C GLY A 2 10.42 -17.87 24.90
N PHE A 3 9.31 -17.23 24.59
CA PHE A 3 9.25 -16.29 23.49
C PHE A 3 10.20 -15.14 23.85
N ALA A 4 11.30 -14.99 23.11
CA ALA A 4 12.18 -13.87 23.27
C ALA A 4 11.36 -12.60 23.11
N GLU A 5 11.39 -11.72 24.11
CA GLU A 5 10.80 -10.40 24.04
C GLU A 5 11.39 -9.71 22.80
N ARG A 6 10.51 -9.32 21.89
CA ARG A 6 10.91 -8.55 20.71
C ARG A 6 11.50 -7.24 21.21
N PRO A 7 12.70 -6.84 20.78
CA PRO A 7 13.14 -5.48 21.01
C PRO A 7 12.23 -4.54 20.22
N GLU A 8 11.18 -4.04 20.84
CA GLU A 8 10.35 -3.00 20.23
C GLU A 8 11.21 -1.72 20.18
N PRO A 9 11.32 -1.07 19.00
CA PRO A 9 12.29 -0.01 18.77
C PRO A 9 12.03 1.27 19.57
N SER A 10 10.81 1.44 20.12
CA SER A 10 10.46 2.59 20.97
C SER A 10 9.12 2.39 21.66
N PHE A 11 8.95 2.98 22.85
CA PHE A 11 7.65 3.03 23.55
C PHE A 11 6.62 3.87 22.79
N GLY A 12 7.08 4.89 22.05
CA GLY A 12 6.26 5.75 21.24
C GLY A 12 7.08 6.50 20.19
N ARG A 13 6.43 6.87 19.09
CA ARG A 13 7.01 7.65 18.01
C ARG A 13 6.02 8.70 17.55
N ILE A 14 6.52 9.91 17.33
CA ILE A 14 5.79 10.95 16.59
C ILE A 14 6.66 11.33 15.40
N ALA A 15 6.10 11.23 14.21
CA ALA A 15 6.74 11.67 12.98
C ALA A 15 5.93 12.77 12.33
N LEU A 16 6.60 13.75 11.75
CA LEU A 16 6.03 14.80 10.92
C LEU A 16 6.67 14.73 9.55
N ASP A 17 5.87 14.42 8.54
CA ASP A 17 6.26 14.49 7.15
C ASP A 17 5.63 15.72 6.51
N ALA A 18 6.44 16.64 6.01
CA ALA A 18 5.96 17.82 5.33
C ALA A 18 6.72 18.05 4.02
N GLY A 19 5.99 18.29 2.95
CA GLY A 19 6.57 18.55 1.65
C GLY A 19 5.63 19.29 0.72
N ALA A 20 6.22 20.03 -0.21
CA ALA A 20 5.49 20.71 -1.26
C ALA A 20 6.28 20.66 -2.57
N SER A 21 5.58 20.70 -3.70
CA SER A 21 6.18 20.77 -5.02
C SER A 21 5.81 22.07 -5.75
N THR A 22 6.66 22.51 -6.66
CA THR A 22 6.39 23.65 -7.53
C THR A 22 5.16 23.46 -8.43
N GLN A 23 4.65 22.23 -8.52
CA GLN A 23 3.48 21.86 -9.31
C GLN A 23 2.18 21.86 -8.49
N GLY A 24 2.21 22.37 -7.25
CA GLY A 24 1.06 22.52 -6.38
C GLY A 24 0.64 21.26 -5.60
N SER A 25 1.44 20.19 -5.61
CA SER A 25 1.26 19.07 -4.68
C SER A 25 1.83 19.44 -3.32
N TYR A 26 1.18 18.99 -2.26
CA TYR A 26 1.69 19.11 -0.89
C TYR A 26 1.25 17.92 -0.04
N ALA A 27 2.00 17.66 1.00
CA ALA A 27 1.64 16.71 2.06
C ALA A 27 2.08 17.28 3.40
N VAL A 28 1.21 17.19 4.40
CA VAL A 28 1.52 17.38 5.82
C VAL A 28 0.88 16.20 6.54
N ILE A 29 1.71 15.32 7.09
CA ILE A 29 1.26 14.11 7.76
C ILE A 29 1.90 14.07 9.15
N VAL A 30 1.06 13.96 10.17
CA VAL A 30 1.49 13.69 11.56
C VAL A 30 1.10 12.25 11.87
N ASP A 31 2.08 11.43 12.18
CA ASP A 31 1.91 10.04 12.58
C ASP A 31 2.41 9.86 14.02
N ALA A 32 1.51 9.55 14.93
CA ALA A 32 1.80 9.28 16.33
C ALA A 32 1.48 7.81 16.64
N GLN A 33 2.46 7.07 17.10
CA GLN A 33 2.33 5.64 17.42
C GLN A 33 2.84 5.35 18.83
N ALA A 34 2.08 4.57 19.56
CA ALA A 34 2.44 4.01 20.85
C ALA A 34 2.35 2.46 20.78
N PRO A 35 3.37 1.80 20.21
CA PRO A 35 3.32 0.36 19.94
C PRO A 35 3.47 -0.48 21.22
N ALA A 36 4.06 0.06 22.28
CA ALA A 36 4.37 -0.66 23.52
C ALA A 36 4.25 0.19 24.79
N TYR A 37 3.63 1.36 24.72
CA TYR A 37 3.50 2.26 25.88
C TYR A 37 2.69 1.61 27.02
N TRP A 38 1.63 0.88 26.68
CA TRP A 38 0.86 0.04 27.59
C TRP A 38 0.96 -1.42 27.18
N ASP A 39 1.22 -2.31 28.14
CA ASP A 39 1.37 -3.73 27.83
C ASP A 39 0.17 -4.29 27.07
N GLY A 40 0.47 -4.92 25.95
CA GLY A 40 -0.49 -5.52 25.03
C GLY A 40 -1.36 -4.55 24.24
N TRP A 41 -1.17 -3.23 24.36
CA TRP A 41 -1.86 -2.23 23.55
C TRP A 41 -0.94 -1.63 22.49
N ARG A 42 -1.51 -1.34 21.33
CA ARG A 42 -0.90 -0.52 20.28
C ARG A 42 -1.91 0.53 19.86
N ILE A 43 -1.51 1.78 19.87
CA ILE A 43 -2.35 2.90 19.47
C ILE A 43 -1.61 3.69 18.40
N GLY A 44 -2.30 3.98 17.31
CA GLY A 44 -1.79 4.80 16.21
C GLY A 44 -2.80 5.88 15.85
N LEU A 45 -2.33 7.11 15.71
CA LEU A 45 -3.09 8.25 15.21
C LEU A 45 -2.34 8.87 14.04
N THR A 46 -3.00 8.94 12.89
CA THR A 46 -2.47 9.64 11.71
C THR A 46 -3.39 10.80 11.36
N LEU A 47 -2.83 11.99 11.24
CA LEU A 47 -3.50 13.18 10.71
C LEU A 47 -2.85 13.53 9.38
N SER A 48 -3.64 13.80 8.35
CA SER A 48 -3.12 14.06 7.01
C SER A 48 -3.85 15.18 6.29
N LEU A 49 -3.07 16.07 5.68
CA LEU A 49 -3.52 17.10 4.76
C LEU A 49 -2.70 16.95 3.49
N THR A 50 -3.30 16.42 2.43
CA THR A 50 -2.55 16.09 1.22
C THR A 50 -3.23 16.57 -0.05
N ARG A 51 -2.42 16.98 -1.03
CA ARG A 51 -2.85 17.18 -2.41
C ARG A 51 -1.84 16.55 -3.35
N ALA A 52 -2.27 15.57 -4.11
CA ALA A 52 -1.51 15.00 -5.21
C ALA A 52 -2.03 15.63 -6.52
N ASN A 53 -1.34 16.65 -7.03
CA ASN A 53 -1.83 17.42 -8.18
C ASN A 53 -1.67 16.70 -9.53
N ARG A 54 -0.93 15.59 -9.56
CA ARG A 54 -0.70 14.74 -10.74
C ARG A 54 -0.77 13.26 -10.39
N LEU A 55 -1.80 12.86 -9.63
CA LEU A 55 -2.03 11.46 -9.29
C LEU A 55 -2.30 10.66 -10.57
N GLY A 56 -1.75 9.45 -10.67
CA GLY A 56 -2.04 8.53 -11.78
C GLY A 56 -3.49 8.08 -11.75
N TYR A 57 -4.15 8.14 -12.92
CA TYR A 57 -5.46 7.55 -13.15
C TYR A 57 -5.50 6.96 -14.56
N PHE A 58 -5.75 5.68 -14.67
CA PHE A 58 -5.63 4.91 -15.91
C PHE A 58 -6.96 4.24 -16.32
N GLY A 59 -8.06 4.65 -15.69
CA GLY A 59 -9.39 4.06 -15.86
C GLY A 59 -9.74 2.99 -14.84
N LEU A 60 -10.97 2.52 -14.87
CA LEU A 60 -11.50 1.49 -13.99
C LEU A 60 -11.39 0.10 -14.62
N GLY A 61 -11.00 -0.89 -13.81
CA GLY A 61 -11.01 -2.30 -14.18
C GLY A 61 -9.63 -2.86 -14.53
N ASN A 62 -9.64 -4.16 -14.81
CA ASN A 62 -8.42 -4.95 -15.02
C ASN A 62 -7.88 -4.84 -16.45
N GLY A 63 -8.74 -4.54 -17.42
CA GLY A 63 -8.40 -4.50 -18.85
C GLY A 63 -8.07 -3.11 -19.40
N THR A 64 -7.85 -2.12 -18.52
CA THR A 64 -7.51 -0.76 -18.96
C THR A 64 -6.16 -0.75 -19.67
N LEU A 65 -6.07 -0.01 -20.79
CA LEU A 65 -4.86 0.08 -21.60
C LEU A 65 -4.05 1.32 -21.20
N TYR A 66 -2.74 1.15 -21.15
CA TYR A 66 -1.79 2.26 -21.05
C TYR A 66 -0.94 2.33 -22.33
N ALA A 67 -0.95 3.47 -22.96
CA ALA A 67 -0.09 3.76 -24.09
C ALA A 67 0.66 5.05 -23.83
N ARG A 68 1.99 4.98 -23.75
CA ARG A 68 2.85 6.15 -23.49
C ARG A 68 2.63 7.25 -24.54
N ASP A 69 2.34 6.88 -25.77
CA ASP A 69 2.10 7.83 -26.85
C ASP A 69 0.80 8.61 -26.71
N SER A 70 -0.15 8.12 -25.91
CA SER A 70 -1.39 8.84 -25.58
C SER A 70 -1.14 10.15 -24.82
N THR A 71 0.03 10.31 -24.21
CA THR A 71 0.43 11.56 -23.54
C THR A 71 1.09 12.56 -24.49
N LYS A 72 1.38 12.14 -25.72
CA LYS A 72 1.95 12.99 -26.75
C LYS A 72 0.83 13.70 -27.53
N GLY A 73 0.96 14.97 -27.74
CA GLY A 73 -0.03 15.77 -28.48
C GLY A 73 -0.51 16.99 -27.71
N VAL A 74 -1.11 17.91 -28.44
CA VAL A 74 -1.64 19.15 -27.85
C VAL A 74 -2.79 18.83 -26.92
N GLY A 75 -2.74 19.35 -25.70
CA GLY A 75 -3.80 19.16 -24.68
C GLY A 75 -3.78 17.80 -23.97
N ARG A 76 -2.78 16.91 -24.17
CA ARG A 76 -2.72 15.56 -23.58
C ARG A 76 -1.63 15.35 -22.54
N SER A 77 -0.99 16.41 -22.07
CA SER A 77 0.08 16.32 -21.07
C SER A 77 -0.38 15.64 -19.75
N TYR A 78 -1.67 15.71 -19.45
CA TYR A 78 -2.28 15.12 -18.23
C TYR A 78 -3.22 13.96 -18.54
N PHE A 79 -3.07 13.29 -19.70
CA PHE A 79 -4.00 12.25 -20.15
C PHE A 79 -4.29 11.16 -19.12
N TYR A 80 -3.29 10.71 -18.37
CA TYR A 80 -3.40 9.74 -17.27
C TYR A 80 -3.25 10.38 -15.89
N ARG A 81 -3.68 11.63 -15.72
CA ARG A 81 -3.49 12.36 -14.46
C ARG A 81 -4.78 13.01 -13.97
N VAL A 82 -4.90 13.09 -12.65
CA VAL A 82 -5.97 13.77 -11.94
C VAL A 82 -5.39 14.47 -10.71
N SER A 83 -5.99 15.58 -10.26
CA SER A 83 -5.65 16.16 -8.96
C SER A 83 -6.58 15.56 -7.90
N ARG A 84 -6.00 15.13 -6.77
CA ARG A 84 -6.75 14.66 -5.61
C ARG A 84 -6.27 15.37 -4.36
N ARG A 85 -7.19 15.99 -3.65
CA ARG A 85 -6.98 16.44 -2.27
C ARG A 85 -7.60 15.41 -1.33
N ASN A 86 -6.89 15.06 -0.26
CA ASN A 86 -7.38 14.16 0.77
C ASN A 86 -6.94 14.69 2.14
N ASP A 87 -7.90 15.07 2.96
CA ASP A 87 -7.69 15.53 4.33
C ASP A 87 -8.33 14.48 5.26
N GLY A 88 -7.60 14.03 6.28
CA GLY A 88 -8.11 12.94 7.10
C GLY A 88 -7.49 12.80 8.47
N ALA A 89 -8.19 12.07 9.32
CA ALA A 89 -7.74 11.59 10.62
C ALA A 89 -8.06 10.11 10.75
N ARG A 90 -7.08 9.32 11.16
CA ARG A 90 -7.19 7.87 11.33
C ARG A 90 -6.70 7.47 12.72
N LEU A 91 -7.56 6.80 13.48
CA LEU A 91 -7.22 6.19 14.77
C LEU A 91 -7.26 4.67 14.63
N THR A 92 -6.26 4.00 15.16
CA THR A 92 -6.19 2.53 15.22
C THR A 92 -5.77 2.12 16.63
N VAL A 93 -6.52 1.21 17.22
CA VAL A 93 -6.24 0.63 18.52
C VAL A 93 -6.18 -0.89 18.33
N GLN A 94 -5.10 -1.50 18.80
CA GLN A 94 -4.97 -2.96 18.83
C GLN A 94 -4.74 -3.42 20.26
N ARG A 95 -5.37 -4.52 20.63
CA ARG A 95 -5.19 -5.17 21.93
C ARG A 95 -4.72 -6.61 21.73
N ARG A 96 -3.63 -6.98 22.37
CA ARG A 96 -3.18 -8.38 22.44
C ARG A 96 -4.17 -9.19 23.25
N VAL A 97 -4.65 -10.28 22.67
CA VAL A 97 -5.61 -11.18 23.31
C VAL A 97 -4.88 -12.40 23.88
N ILE A 98 -4.14 -13.11 23.03
CA ILE A 98 -3.36 -14.28 23.42
C ILE A 98 -2.15 -14.44 22.51
N GLY A 99 -0.95 -14.59 23.07
CA GLY A 99 0.28 -14.74 22.31
C GLY A 99 0.45 -13.63 21.27
N PRO A 100 0.64 -13.96 19.98
CA PRO A 100 0.82 -12.99 18.90
C PRO A 100 -0.49 -12.45 18.33
N LEU A 101 -1.65 -12.91 18.80
CA LEU A 101 -2.97 -12.51 18.29
C LEU A 101 -3.41 -11.19 18.92
N ARG A 102 -3.78 -10.24 18.06
CA ARG A 102 -4.35 -8.93 18.42
C ARG A 102 -5.72 -8.76 17.79
N VAL A 103 -6.62 -8.09 18.49
CA VAL A 103 -7.86 -7.54 17.93
C VAL A 103 -7.62 -6.08 17.61
N LEU A 104 -8.15 -5.63 16.49
CA LEU A 104 -8.04 -4.27 15.98
C LEU A 104 -9.42 -3.61 15.97
N VAL A 105 -9.50 -2.39 16.47
CA VAL A 105 -10.63 -1.47 16.30
C VAL A 105 -10.08 -0.13 15.84
N GLY A 106 -10.78 0.53 14.94
CA GLY A 106 -10.32 1.82 14.45
C GLY A 106 -11.40 2.62 13.75
N GLY A 107 -11.08 3.88 13.49
CA GLY A 107 -11.92 4.80 12.72
C GLY A 107 -11.09 5.68 11.80
N THR A 108 -11.70 6.11 10.71
CA THR A 108 -11.15 7.09 9.80
C THR A 108 -12.22 8.12 9.49
N LEU A 109 -11.85 9.39 9.60
CA LEU A 109 -12.63 10.50 9.07
C LEU A 109 -11.83 11.09 7.93
N GLU A 110 -12.41 11.19 6.75
CA GLU A 110 -11.71 11.75 5.59
C GLU A 110 -12.62 12.60 4.71
N ARG A 111 -12.00 13.56 4.05
CA ARG A 111 -12.63 14.35 2.99
C ARG A 111 -11.75 14.27 1.75
N THR A 112 -12.35 13.87 0.64
CA THR A 112 -11.67 13.73 -0.65
C THR A 112 -12.34 14.61 -1.69
N ASP A 113 -11.51 15.28 -2.51
CA ASP A 113 -11.90 16.14 -3.61
C ASP A 113 -11.03 15.80 -4.82
N PHE A 114 -11.66 15.42 -5.94
CA PHE A 114 -10.99 15.19 -7.22
C PHE A 114 -11.20 16.41 -8.13
N ARG A 115 -10.17 16.77 -8.90
CA ARG A 115 -10.24 17.83 -9.89
C ARG A 115 -9.61 17.40 -11.20
N VAL A 116 -10.33 17.63 -12.28
CA VAL A 116 -9.83 17.45 -13.63
C VAL A 116 -8.68 18.42 -13.87
N LEU A 117 -7.65 17.96 -14.54
CA LEU A 117 -6.54 18.80 -15.01
C LEU A 117 -6.82 19.30 -16.44
N PRO A 118 -6.21 20.41 -16.86
CA PRO A 118 -6.46 20.97 -18.20
C PRO A 118 -6.15 19.99 -19.33
N GLY A 119 -7.03 19.92 -20.30
CA GLY A 119 -6.90 19.10 -21.49
C GLY A 119 -7.63 17.76 -21.40
N GLU A 120 -7.48 16.92 -22.43
CA GLU A 120 -8.11 15.62 -22.51
C GLU A 120 -7.48 14.63 -21.51
N SER A 121 -8.32 13.90 -20.76
CA SER A 121 -7.86 12.90 -19.81
C SER A 121 -8.79 11.70 -19.73
N VAL A 122 -8.25 10.55 -19.31
CA VAL A 122 -9.04 9.34 -19.02
C VAL A 122 -10.04 9.62 -17.89
N PHE A 123 -9.64 10.38 -16.88
CA PHE A 123 -10.52 10.74 -15.77
C PHE A 123 -11.75 11.52 -16.24
N GLU A 124 -11.56 12.52 -17.11
CA GLU A 124 -12.65 13.31 -17.67
C GLU A 124 -13.59 12.46 -18.53
N ARG A 125 -13.05 11.53 -19.29
CA ARG A 125 -13.87 10.60 -20.09
C ARG A 125 -14.73 9.69 -19.22
N ASP A 126 -14.14 9.09 -18.17
CA ASP A 126 -14.86 8.20 -17.27
C ASP A 126 -15.91 8.97 -16.44
N ARG A 127 -15.63 10.22 -16.06
CA ARG A 127 -16.58 11.12 -15.40
C ARG A 127 -17.77 11.43 -16.32
N THR A 128 -17.50 11.84 -17.54
CA THR A 128 -18.55 12.17 -18.52
C THR A 128 -19.39 10.95 -18.89
N ALA A 129 -18.79 9.77 -18.89
CA ALA A 129 -19.50 8.50 -19.10
C ALA A 129 -20.30 8.03 -17.89
N GLY A 130 -20.24 8.74 -16.74
CA GLY A 130 -20.92 8.36 -15.51
C GLY A 130 -20.33 7.13 -14.82
N LEU A 131 -19.09 6.75 -15.15
CA LEU A 131 -18.41 5.59 -14.54
C LEU A 131 -17.82 5.90 -13.17
N ILE A 132 -17.53 7.17 -12.91
CA ILE A 132 -17.01 7.69 -11.66
C ILE A 132 -17.81 8.89 -11.20
N ASP A 133 -17.94 9.00 -9.87
CA ASP A 133 -18.44 10.22 -9.22
C ASP A 133 -17.21 10.98 -8.69
N ASP A 134 -17.03 12.22 -9.11
CA ASP A 134 -15.95 13.12 -8.71
C ASP A 134 -16.40 14.20 -7.71
N ALA A 135 -17.67 14.17 -7.30
CA ALA A 135 -18.17 15.10 -6.31
C ALA A 135 -17.35 15.00 -5.00
N PRO A 136 -17.01 16.13 -4.37
CA PRO A 136 -16.33 16.12 -3.08
C PRO A 136 -17.17 15.34 -2.06
N TYR A 137 -16.55 14.40 -1.38
CA TYR A 137 -17.25 13.60 -0.37
C TYR A 137 -16.50 13.59 0.96
N SER A 138 -17.27 13.40 2.03
CA SER A 138 -16.75 13.13 3.37
C SER A 138 -17.21 11.77 3.81
N ASP A 139 -16.31 11.01 4.38
CA ASP A 139 -16.56 9.65 4.85
C ASP A 139 -16.15 9.48 6.31
N ALA A 140 -16.89 8.61 6.99
CA ALA A 140 -16.58 8.12 8.33
C ALA A 140 -16.58 6.59 8.28
N VAL A 141 -15.41 6.00 8.45
CA VAL A 141 -15.21 4.54 8.34
C VAL A 141 -14.93 3.96 9.72
N GLY A 142 -15.75 3.05 10.19
CA GLY A 142 -15.45 2.18 11.34
C GLY A 142 -14.77 0.90 10.87
N ARG A 143 -13.79 0.39 11.63
CA ARG A 143 -13.03 -0.82 11.28
C ARG A 143 -12.89 -1.75 12.47
N VAL A 144 -12.98 -3.04 12.20
CA VAL A 144 -12.64 -4.10 13.15
C VAL A 144 -11.81 -5.16 12.44
N GLY A 145 -10.93 -5.81 13.17
CA GLY A 145 -10.08 -6.82 12.55
C GLY A 145 -9.31 -7.65 13.56
N VAL A 146 -8.59 -8.61 13.01
CA VAL A 146 -7.65 -9.45 13.75
C VAL A 146 -6.29 -9.38 13.08
N VAL A 147 -5.23 -9.38 13.89
CA VAL A 147 -3.84 -9.36 13.45
C VAL A 147 -3.08 -10.44 14.21
N PHE A 148 -2.50 -11.36 13.49
CA PHE A 148 -1.60 -12.38 14.01
C PHE A 148 -0.19 -12.10 13.50
N ASP A 149 0.70 -11.67 14.40
CA ASP A 149 2.03 -11.22 14.03
C ASP A 149 3.10 -11.94 14.85
N MET A 150 3.81 -12.85 14.17
CA MET A 150 4.95 -13.63 14.68
C MET A 150 6.26 -13.30 13.98
N ARG A 151 6.35 -12.17 13.31
CA ARG A 151 7.62 -11.73 12.71
C ARG A 151 8.66 -11.50 13.81
N ASP A 152 9.91 -11.78 13.52
CA ASP A 152 11.04 -11.49 14.43
C ASP A 152 11.29 -9.98 14.55
N LEU A 153 11.17 -9.24 13.45
CA LEU A 153 11.29 -7.79 13.38
C LEU A 153 10.15 -7.20 12.55
N GLU A 154 9.68 -6.02 12.89
CA GLU A 154 8.61 -5.34 12.15
C GLU A 154 9.15 -4.62 10.90
N VAL A 155 10.31 -3.98 11.03
CA VAL A 155 10.89 -3.15 9.94
C VAL A 155 11.63 -4.00 8.91
N ASP A 156 12.40 -5.00 9.31
CA ASP A 156 13.19 -5.87 8.43
C ASP A 156 13.02 -7.33 8.85
N PRO A 157 11.86 -7.94 8.58
CA PRO A 157 11.58 -9.30 9.00
C PRO A 157 12.43 -10.32 8.23
N HIS A 158 13.06 -11.22 8.99
CA HIS A 158 13.82 -12.34 8.47
C HIS A 158 13.09 -13.67 8.65
N ARG A 159 12.24 -13.79 9.68
CA ARG A 159 11.51 -15.02 10.03
C ARG A 159 10.13 -14.69 10.56
N GLY A 160 9.22 -15.64 10.39
CA GLY A 160 7.89 -15.58 10.97
C GLY A 160 6.81 -15.23 9.97
N VAL A 161 5.64 -14.91 10.49
CA VAL A 161 4.45 -14.64 9.67
C VAL A 161 3.68 -13.44 10.22
N LEU A 162 3.04 -12.73 9.32
CA LEU A 162 1.99 -11.75 9.61
C LEU A 162 0.73 -12.18 8.86
N ALA A 163 -0.37 -12.32 9.57
CA ALA A 163 -1.69 -12.55 8.98
C ALA A 163 -2.68 -11.54 9.54
N GLU A 164 -3.49 -10.96 8.68
CA GLU A 164 -4.50 -9.99 9.11
C GLU A 164 -5.78 -10.16 8.32
N ALA A 165 -6.90 -9.84 8.96
CA ALA A 165 -8.21 -9.74 8.35
C ALA A 165 -8.96 -8.55 8.96
N ILE A 166 -9.47 -7.66 8.11
CA ILE A 166 -10.09 -6.41 8.53
C ILE A 166 -11.40 -6.22 7.78
N VAL A 167 -12.44 -5.82 8.50
CA VAL A 167 -13.71 -5.36 7.94
C VAL A 167 -13.86 -3.88 8.28
N GLY A 168 -14.10 -3.08 7.26
CA GLY A 168 -14.37 -1.65 7.38
C GLY A 168 -15.74 -1.33 6.81
N ARG A 169 -16.50 -0.45 7.49
CA ARG A 169 -17.80 0.04 7.01
C ARG A 169 -17.75 1.55 6.91
N GLY A 170 -17.92 2.07 5.71
CA GLY A 170 -18.06 3.47 5.39
C GLY A 170 -19.49 3.80 4.94
N ARG A 171 -19.69 5.01 4.42
CA ARG A 171 -20.98 5.49 3.97
C ARG A 171 -21.37 4.80 2.66
N GLY A 172 -22.32 3.86 2.73
CA GLY A 172 -22.86 3.15 1.56
C GLY A 172 -22.02 1.99 1.06
N TYR A 173 -20.92 1.61 1.75
CA TYR A 173 -20.10 0.48 1.36
C TYR A 173 -19.53 -0.30 2.55
N THR A 174 -19.11 -1.51 2.27
CA THR A 174 -18.33 -2.34 3.19
C THR A 174 -17.09 -2.86 2.44
N ARG A 175 -15.92 -2.77 3.08
CA ARG A 175 -14.68 -3.36 2.58
C ARG A 175 -14.25 -4.49 3.50
N THR A 176 -13.81 -5.60 2.91
CA THR A 176 -13.24 -6.74 3.63
C THR A 176 -11.90 -7.06 3.01
N SER A 177 -10.84 -6.96 3.80
CA SER A 177 -9.48 -7.25 3.37
C SER A 177 -8.89 -8.38 4.20
N ALA A 178 -8.00 -9.14 3.59
CA ALA A 178 -7.16 -10.11 4.28
C ALA A 178 -5.79 -10.17 3.61
N SER A 179 -4.74 -10.34 4.41
CA SER A 179 -3.38 -10.55 3.91
C SER A 179 -2.61 -11.56 4.74
N PHE A 180 -1.66 -12.21 4.10
CA PHE A 180 -0.72 -13.14 4.72
C PHE A 180 0.67 -12.89 4.17
N HIS A 181 1.64 -12.72 5.07
CA HIS A 181 3.05 -12.55 4.77
C HIS A 181 3.85 -13.63 5.51
N ALA A 182 4.85 -14.21 4.86
CA ALA A 182 5.73 -15.20 5.44
C ALA A 182 7.18 -14.90 5.12
N TYR A 183 8.05 -15.14 6.08
CA TYR A 183 9.48 -14.90 5.99
C TYR A 183 10.25 -16.11 6.49
N VAL A 184 11.23 -16.55 5.71
CA VAL A 184 12.13 -17.65 6.09
C VAL A 184 13.57 -17.24 5.81
N HIS A 185 14.48 -17.69 6.66
CA HIS A 185 15.90 -17.40 6.57
C HIS A 185 16.66 -18.74 6.42
N PRO A 186 16.64 -19.32 5.20
CA PRO A 186 17.19 -20.66 4.99
C PRO A 186 18.71 -20.71 5.07
N LEU A 187 19.39 -19.60 4.75
CA LEU A 187 20.85 -19.48 4.77
C LEU A 187 21.22 -18.17 5.50
N SER A 188 22.40 -18.11 6.10
CA SER A 188 22.86 -16.99 6.93
C SER A 188 22.78 -15.58 6.29
N ARG A 189 22.65 -15.51 4.97
CA ARG A 189 22.57 -14.24 4.22
C ARG A 189 21.36 -14.14 3.31
N LEU A 190 20.46 -15.15 3.31
CA LEU A 190 19.32 -15.20 2.41
C LEU A 190 18.02 -15.16 3.19
N VAL A 191 17.19 -14.18 2.95
CA VAL A 191 15.80 -14.14 3.39
C VAL A 191 14.92 -14.36 2.17
N LEU A 192 13.99 -15.30 2.28
CA LEU A 192 12.91 -15.48 1.33
C LEU A 192 11.63 -14.95 1.98
N ALA A 193 10.97 -14.05 1.29
CA ALA A 193 9.71 -13.45 1.72
C ALA A 193 8.61 -13.75 0.69
N GLY A 194 7.40 -13.94 1.17
CA GLY A 194 6.24 -14.13 0.32
C GLY A 194 5.01 -13.47 0.92
N ARG A 195 4.14 -12.94 0.06
CA ARG A 195 2.85 -12.39 0.49
C ARG A 195 1.74 -12.79 -0.46
N ILE A 196 0.55 -12.80 0.10
CA ILE A 196 -0.70 -12.82 -0.64
C ILE A 196 -1.72 -11.97 0.11
N GLY A 197 -2.53 -11.22 -0.61
CA GLY A 197 -3.59 -10.43 -0.01
C GLY A 197 -4.71 -10.17 -1.00
N GLY A 198 -5.84 -9.76 -0.48
CA GLY A 198 -6.97 -9.39 -1.30
C GLY A 198 -7.96 -8.53 -0.53
N GLU A 199 -8.78 -7.83 -1.29
CA GLU A 199 -9.85 -7.01 -0.76
C GLU A 199 -11.09 -7.12 -1.65
N ARG A 200 -12.25 -7.12 -1.02
CA ARG A 200 -13.54 -6.96 -1.66
C ARG A 200 -14.26 -5.76 -1.06
N VAL A 201 -14.72 -4.87 -1.91
CA VAL A 201 -15.59 -3.75 -1.55
C VAL A 201 -16.97 -4.01 -2.15
N THR A 202 -18.00 -3.89 -1.33
CA THR A 202 -19.41 -4.06 -1.73
C THR A 202 -20.18 -2.77 -1.43
N GLY A 203 -21.24 -2.51 -2.18
CA GLY A 203 -21.98 -1.25 -2.11
C GLY A 203 -21.39 -0.18 -3.03
N THR A 204 -21.75 1.08 -2.79
CA THR A 204 -21.31 2.23 -3.61
C THR A 204 -20.06 2.84 -2.99
N ALA A 205 -18.90 2.31 -3.37
CA ALA A 205 -17.61 2.77 -2.84
C ALA A 205 -17.07 3.95 -3.64
N PRO A 206 -16.62 5.03 -2.97
CA PRO A 206 -15.92 6.13 -3.62
C PRO A 206 -14.67 5.66 -4.37
N LEU A 207 -14.26 6.42 -5.40
CA LEU A 207 -13.09 6.09 -6.20
C LEU A 207 -11.81 5.94 -5.36
N ALA A 208 -11.58 6.81 -4.37
CA ALA A 208 -10.41 6.75 -3.51
C ALA A 208 -10.32 5.44 -2.71
N VAL A 209 -11.45 4.87 -2.29
CA VAL A 209 -11.52 3.57 -1.62
C VAL A 209 -11.13 2.45 -2.58
N GLN A 210 -11.55 2.53 -3.85
CA GLN A 210 -11.20 1.55 -4.86
C GLN A 210 -9.72 1.59 -5.27
N GLN A 211 -9.06 2.74 -5.10
CA GLN A 211 -7.63 2.94 -5.37
C GLN A 211 -6.70 2.37 -4.28
N THR A 212 -7.24 1.95 -3.14
CA THR A 212 -6.46 1.47 -2.00
C THR A 212 -6.88 0.07 -1.56
N MET A 213 -6.03 -0.58 -0.78
CA MET A 213 -6.33 -1.81 -0.03
C MET A 213 -6.08 -1.55 1.45
N GLU A 214 -7.00 -1.99 2.32
CA GLU A 214 -6.92 -1.79 3.77
C GLU A 214 -5.93 -2.76 4.40
N THR A 215 -5.09 -2.24 5.31
CA THR A 215 -4.22 -3.04 6.17
C THR A 215 -4.27 -2.53 7.62
N SER A 216 -3.73 -3.29 8.55
CA SER A 216 -3.67 -2.89 9.97
C SER A 216 -2.81 -1.64 10.21
N GLU A 217 -1.81 -1.42 9.38
CA GLU A 217 -0.93 -0.26 9.45
C GLU A 217 -1.48 0.97 8.71
N GLY A 218 -2.42 0.77 7.79
CA GLY A 218 -3.03 1.83 7.00
C GLY A 218 -3.36 1.39 5.57
N PRO A 219 -4.14 2.19 4.83
CA PRO A 219 -4.43 1.87 3.44
C PRO A 219 -3.17 2.02 2.59
N VAL A 220 -2.95 1.03 1.74
CA VAL A 220 -1.86 1.05 0.74
C VAL A 220 -2.45 1.21 -0.66
N VAL A 221 -1.66 1.76 -1.60
CA VAL A 221 -2.05 1.79 -3.02
C VAL A 221 -2.26 0.36 -3.49
N ALA A 222 -3.43 0.09 -4.10
CA ALA A 222 -3.89 -1.27 -4.34
C ALA A 222 -3.05 -2.00 -5.38
N LEU A 223 -3.22 -1.69 -6.66
CA LEU A 223 -2.54 -2.44 -7.73
C LEU A 223 -1.75 -1.51 -8.65
N GLY A 224 -0.47 -1.79 -8.71
CA GLY A 224 0.56 -0.96 -9.34
C GLY A 224 1.38 -0.20 -8.32
N GLY A 225 2.68 -0.05 -8.59
CA GLY A 225 3.64 0.65 -7.77
C GLY A 225 4.34 -0.21 -6.73
N PHE A 226 5.16 0.45 -5.93
CA PHE A 226 6.08 -0.18 -4.99
C PHE A 226 5.42 -1.17 -4.02
N ARG A 227 4.23 -0.84 -3.50
CA ARG A 227 3.54 -1.65 -2.49
C ARG A 227 2.78 -2.86 -3.06
N SER A 228 2.77 -3.07 -4.39
CA SER A 228 1.99 -4.16 -4.99
C SER A 228 2.62 -4.78 -6.23
N LEU A 229 2.54 -4.15 -7.39
CA LEU A 229 3.07 -4.61 -8.68
C LEU A 229 4.18 -3.66 -9.13
N ARG A 230 5.43 -3.96 -8.78
CA ARG A 230 6.59 -3.07 -8.96
C ARG A 230 6.99 -2.78 -10.41
N GLY A 231 6.41 -3.44 -11.38
CA GLY A 231 6.62 -3.16 -12.82
C GLY A 231 5.58 -2.24 -13.45
N TYR A 232 4.68 -1.64 -12.65
CA TYR A 232 3.58 -0.79 -13.10
C TYR A 232 3.53 0.52 -12.32
N TYR A 233 2.89 1.54 -12.88
CA TYR A 233 2.65 2.81 -12.20
C TYR A 233 1.79 2.65 -10.95
N ASP A 234 1.96 3.53 -9.97
CA ASP A 234 1.11 3.56 -8.77
C ASP A 234 -0.37 3.67 -9.13
N GLY A 235 -1.20 2.79 -8.57
CA GLY A 235 -2.62 2.76 -8.83
C GLY A 235 -2.99 2.45 -10.28
N ARG A 236 -2.17 1.66 -10.98
CA ARG A 236 -2.39 1.34 -12.39
C ARG A 236 -3.71 0.63 -12.66
N PHE A 237 -4.14 -0.23 -11.76
CA PHE A 237 -5.39 -0.97 -11.87
C PHE A 237 -6.29 -0.66 -10.68
N VAL A 238 -7.50 -0.19 -10.96
CA VAL A 238 -8.47 0.27 -9.96
C VAL A 238 -9.75 -0.54 -10.07
N GLY A 239 -10.26 -1.01 -8.94
CA GLY A 239 -11.51 -1.76 -8.91
C GLY A 239 -11.93 -2.14 -7.49
N PRO A 240 -13.20 -2.53 -7.29
CA PRO A 240 -13.76 -2.86 -5.97
C PRO A 240 -13.28 -4.20 -5.41
N GLY A 241 -12.86 -5.13 -6.28
CA GLY A 241 -12.24 -6.38 -5.88
C GLY A 241 -10.78 -6.41 -6.32
N LYS A 242 -9.88 -6.94 -5.50
CA LYS A 242 -8.45 -7.04 -5.84
C LYS A 242 -7.77 -8.22 -5.15
N ILE A 243 -6.80 -8.80 -5.84
CA ILE A 243 -5.84 -9.74 -5.27
C ILE A 243 -4.43 -9.31 -5.67
N VAL A 244 -3.48 -9.49 -4.77
CA VAL A 244 -2.07 -9.25 -4.99
C VAL A 244 -1.26 -10.33 -4.29
N GLY A 245 -0.18 -10.76 -4.91
CA GLY A 245 0.80 -11.66 -4.32
C GLY A 245 2.18 -11.36 -4.84
N GLY A 246 3.19 -11.79 -4.12
CA GLY A 246 4.57 -11.64 -4.53
C GLY A 246 5.49 -12.53 -3.73
N ILE A 247 6.63 -12.83 -4.33
CA ILE A 247 7.76 -13.50 -3.68
C ILE A 247 9.01 -12.66 -3.87
N GLU A 248 9.88 -12.67 -2.87
CA GLU A 248 11.09 -11.86 -2.86
C GLU A 248 12.23 -12.63 -2.20
N ALA A 249 13.40 -12.57 -2.81
CA ALA A 249 14.66 -13.04 -2.24
C ALA A 249 15.55 -11.83 -1.92
N ARG A 250 16.05 -11.75 -0.68
CA ARG A 250 16.95 -10.72 -0.19
C ARG A 250 18.27 -11.39 0.21
N TYR A 251 19.35 -11.05 -0.46
CA TYR A 251 20.67 -11.63 -0.21
C TYR A 251 21.64 -10.58 0.30
N GLY A 252 22.15 -10.75 1.53
CA GLY A 252 23.14 -9.86 2.15
C GLY A 252 24.51 -9.98 1.49
N LEU A 253 24.98 -8.90 0.86
CA LEU A 253 26.30 -8.80 0.23
C LEU A 253 27.39 -8.39 1.20
N LEU A 254 27.15 -7.23 1.85
CA LEU A 254 28.08 -6.63 2.79
C LEU A 254 27.36 -6.47 4.12
N TRP A 255 28.04 -6.89 5.17
CA TRP A 255 27.48 -6.82 6.49
C TRP A 255 28.52 -6.29 7.48
N SER A 256 28.23 -5.14 8.04
CA SER A 256 28.83 -4.65 9.26
C SER A 256 27.74 -4.60 10.33
N PRO A 257 27.71 -5.51 11.31
CA PRO A 257 26.53 -5.75 12.17
C PRO A 257 26.00 -4.54 12.93
N ARG A 258 26.79 -3.47 12.99
CA ARG A 258 26.47 -2.26 13.74
C ARG A 258 26.22 -1.02 12.88
N LEU A 259 26.67 -1.02 11.64
CA LEU A 259 26.70 0.19 10.81
C LEU A 259 25.82 0.11 9.57
N MET A 260 25.97 -0.94 8.76
CA MET A 260 25.28 -1.04 7.48
C MET A 260 25.18 -2.48 6.97
N GLU A 261 24.11 -2.75 6.25
CA GLU A 261 23.92 -3.98 5.49
C GLU A 261 23.46 -3.63 4.08
N LEU A 262 24.18 -4.13 3.08
CA LEU A 262 23.79 -4.03 1.67
C LEU A 262 23.19 -5.35 1.23
N LYS A 263 21.96 -5.32 0.70
CA LYS A 263 21.23 -6.51 0.22
C LYS A 263 20.94 -6.39 -1.28
N LEU A 264 21.08 -7.49 -2.00
CA LEU A 264 20.49 -7.67 -3.32
C LEU A 264 19.05 -8.17 -3.18
N ILE A 265 18.19 -7.71 -4.07
CA ILE A 265 16.78 -8.08 -4.12
C ILE A 265 16.48 -8.68 -5.48
N ALA A 266 15.72 -9.78 -5.50
CA ALA A 266 15.05 -10.31 -6.68
C ALA A 266 13.60 -10.60 -6.32
N PHE A 267 12.64 -10.26 -7.19
CA PHE A 267 11.23 -10.42 -6.89
C PHE A 267 10.37 -10.78 -8.09
N TYR A 268 9.23 -11.38 -7.82
CA TYR A 268 8.12 -11.56 -8.74
C TYR A 268 6.82 -11.16 -8.06
N ASP A 269 6.07 -10.26 -8.69
CA ASP A 269 4.76 -9.80 -8.21
C ASP A 269 3.68 -10.18 -9.22
N ALA A 270 2.47 -10.47 -8.74
CA ALA A 270 1.31 -10.70 -9.57
C ALA A 270 0.03 -10.21 -8.89
N GLY A 271 -0.93 -9.73 -9.67
CA GLY A 271 -2.20 -9.27 -9.13
C GLY A 271 -3.21 -8.92 -10.22
N ARG A 272 -4.47 -8.76 -9.80
CA ARG A 272 -5.55 -8.28 -10.66
C ARG A 272 -6.64 -7.58 -9.86
N VAL A 273 -7.42 -6.77 -10.54
CA VAL A 273 -8.70 -6.25 -10.01
C VAL A 273 -9.88 -7.01 -10.59
N PHE A 274 -11.00 -6.98 -9.89
CA PHE A 274 -12.27 -7.60 -10.26
C PHE A 274 -13.32 -6.52 -10.48
N ALA A 275 -14.22 -6.75 -11.42
CA ALA A 275 -15.32 -5.85 -11.72
C ALA A 275 -16.34 -5.80 -10.57
N PRO A 276 -17.20 -4.77 -10.50
CA PRO A 276 -18.33 -4.75 -9.59
C PRO A 276 -19.19 -6.02 -9.74
N GLY A 277 -19.49 -6.68 -8.61
CA GLY A 277 -20.25 -7.93 -8.59
C GLY A 277 -19.46 -9.20 -8.89
N GLU A 278 -18.26 -9.12 -9.47
CA GLU A 278 -17.38 -10.27 -9.68
C GLU A 278 -16.84 -10.80 -8.35
N ALA A 279 -16.88 -12.11 -8.15
CA ALA A 279 -16.35 -12.73 -6.94
C ALA A 279 -14.83 -12.64 -6.90
N VAL A 280 -14.28 -12.11 -5.83
CA VAL A 280 -12.83 -12.10 -5.58
C VAL A 280 -12.39 -13.52 -5.27
N ARG A 281 -11.47 -14.04 -6.08
CA ARG A 281 -10.97 -15.41 -5.97
C ARG A 281 -9.52 -15.51 -6.47
N LEU A 282 -8.80 -16.49 -5.97
CA LEU A 282 -7.49 -16.84 -6.51
C LEU A 282 -7.66 -17.39 -7.94
N THR A 283 -7.01 -16.77 -8.90
CA THR A 283 -7.09 -17.15 -10.31
C THR A 283 -5.80 -16.78 -11.03
N ARG A 284 -5.46 -17.55 -12.05
CA ARG A 284 -4.36 -17.21 -12.97
C ARG A 284 -4.82 -16.35 -14.16
N ARG A 285 -6.14 -16.30 -14.41
CA ARG A 285 -6.67 -15.51 -15.55
C ARG A 285 -6.63 -14.02 -15.24
N GLY A 286 -6.14 -13.24 -16.20
CA GLY A 286 -6.11 -11.79 -16.11
C GLY A 286 -5.16 -11.26 -15.03
N LEU A 287 -4.17 -12.04 -14.60
CA LEU A 287 -3.12 -11.53 -13.74
C LEU A 287 -2.18 -10.64 -14.55
N HIS A 288 -1.89 -9.48 -14.00
CA HIS A 288 -0.74 -8.67 -14.37
C HIS A 288 0.43 -9.11 -13.52
N SER A 289 1.60 -9.27 -14.12
CA SER A 289 2.80 -9.71 -13.40
C SER A 289 4.00 -8.82 -13.70
N ALA A 290 4.92 -8.76 -12.75
CA ALA A 290 6.19 -8.07 -12.88
C ALA A 290 7.30 -8.93 -12.29
N LEU A 291 8.46 -8.91 -12.95
CA LEU A 291 9.70 -9.49 -12.47
C LEU A 291 10.73 -8.36 -12.33
N GLY A 292 11.55 -8.43 -11.31
CA GLY A 292 12.55 -7.38 -11.11
C GLY A 292 13.57 -7.70 -10.05
N GLY A 293 14.37 -6.69 -9.75
CA GLY A 293 15.37 -6.75 -8.72
C GLY A 293 15.84 -5.36 -8.32
N GLY A 294 16.72 -5.32 -7.34
CA GLY A 294 17.21 -4.07 -6.80
C GLY A 294 18.25 -4.25 -5.73
N VAL A 295 18.48 -3.18 -5.01
CA VAL A 295 19.38 -3.12 -3.87
C VAL A 295 18.70 -2.45 -2.68
N ALA A 296 18.99 -2.93 -1.49
CA ALA A 296 18.59 -2.28 -0.26
C ALA A 296 19.80 -2.02 0.62
N LEU A 297 19.85 -0.82 1.20
CA LEU A 297 20.83 -0.40 2.17
C LEU A 297 20.13 -0.17 3.51
N ALA A 298 20.38 -1.04 4.47
CA ALA A 298 19.97 -0.86 5.85
C ALA A 298 21.08 -0.15 6.64
N LEU A 299 20.75 0.96 7.29
CA LEU A 299 21.66 1.77 8.08
C LEU A 299 21.20 1.77 9.54
N LEU A 300 22.12 1.56 10.47
CA LEU A 300 21.91 1.68 11.93
C LEU A 300 20.68 0.91 12.44
N ARG A 301 20.25 -0.15 11.74
CA ARG A 301 19.07 -1.01 12.01
C ARG A 301 17.70 -0.35 11.86
N ASN A 302 17.63 0.97 11.69
CA ASN A 302 16.36 1.72 11.69
C ASN A 302 16.07 2.47 10.39
N THR A 303 17.05 2.60 9.51
CA THR A 303 16.89 3.30 8.23
C THR A 303 17.09 2.31 7.09
N LEU A 304 16.12 2.21 6.22
CA LEU A 304 16.17 1.38 5.03
C LEU A 304 16.04 2.28 3.80
N ILE A 305 16.93 2.08 2.84
CA ILE A 305 16.85 2.72 1.52
C ILE A 305 16.79 1.60 0.50
N VAL A 306 15.74 1.58 -0.32
CA VAL A 306 15.50 0.56 -1.34
C VAL A 306 15.41 1.20 -2.70
N VAL A 307 16.13 0.66 -3.67
CA VAL A 307 16.05 1.04 -5.09
C VAL A 307 15.80 -0.23 -5.88
N GLU A 308 14.68 -0.29 -6.59
CA GLU A 308 14.25 -1.46 -7.34
C GLU A 308 13.83 -1.08 -8.76
N ALA A 309 14.05 -2.01 -9.69
CA ALA A 309 13.53 -1.93 -11.04
C ALA A 309 12.68 -3.17 -11.32
N GLY A 310 11.42 -2.95 -11.69
CA GLY A 310 10.47 -4.00 -12.06
C GLY A 310 10.03 -3.85 -13.51
N LYS A 311 9.94 -4.96 -14.23
CA LYS A 311 9.46 -5.03 -15.61
C LYS A 311 8.11 -5.72 -15.65
N GLY A 312 7.09 -4.99 -16.05
CA GLY A 312 5.76 -5.49 -16.41
C GLY A 312 5.53 -5.48 -17.93
N SER A 313 4.31 -5.77 -18.35
CA SER A 313 3.94 -5.75 -19.77
C SER A 313 3.97 -4.35 -20.40
N GLU A 314 3.92 -3.29 -19.60
CA GLU A 314 3.89 -1.88 -20.03
C GLU A 314 5.26 -1.19 -20.00
N GLY A 315 6.32 -1.94 -19.66
CA GLY A 315 7.69 -1.44 -19.58
C GLY A 315 8.33 -1.67 -18.23
N THR A 316 9.38 -0.90 -17.96
CA THR A 316 10.13 -0.96 -16.71
C THR A 316 9.84 0.27 -15.85
N GLN A 317 9.59 0.05 -14.56
CA GLN A 317 9.45 1.09 -13.55
C GLN A 317 10.61 0.98 -12.57
N VAL A 318 11.19 2.13 -12.20
CA VAL A 318 12.19 2.23 -11.14
C VAL A 318 11.53 2.92 -9.96
N THR A 319 11.68 2.33 -8.78
CA THR A 319 11.13 2.84 -7.53
C THR A 319 12.21 3.08 -6.51
N PHE A 320 11.99 4.10 -5.68
CA PHE A 320 12.79 4.43 -4.52
C PHE A 320 11.89 4.42 -3.28
N ALA A 321 12.33 3.76 -2.22
CA ALA A 321 11.55 3.64 -1.00
C ALA A 321 12.44 3.62 0.25
N THR A 322 11.83 3.88 1.40
CA THR A 322 12.47 3.82 2.72
C THR A 322 11.90 2.70 3.60
N THR A 323 11.25 1.74 2.99
CA THR A 323 10.64 0.57 3.64
C THR A 323 10.63 -0.60 2.68
N TRP A 324 10.44 -1.81 3.19
CA TRP A 324 10.18 -2.99 2.35
C TRP A 324 8.80 -2.91 1.70
N THR A 325 8.67 -3.62 0.60
CA THR A 325 7.38 -3.78 -0.10
C THR A 325 6.35 -4.50 0.79
N PHE A 326 6.81 -5.45 1.60
CA PHE A 326 6.02 -6.21 2.56
C PHE A 326 6.89 -6.86 3.63
#